data_2223451f4f36f0c5e4f556dad5af53d7
#
_entry.id   2223451f4f36f0c5e4f556dad5af53d7
#
_cell.length_a   1.000
_cell.length_b   1.000
_cell.length_c   1.000
_cell.angle_alpha   90.00
_cell.angle_beta   90.00
_cell.angle_gamma   90.00
#
_symmetry.space_group_name_H-M   'P 1'
#
loop_
_entity.id
_entity.type
_entity.pdbx_description
1 polymer ?
#
loop_
_entity_poly.entity_id
_entity_poly.type
_entity_poly.pdbx_seq_one_letter_code
_entity_poly.pdbx_strand_id
1 'polypeptide(L)'
;SKDYIHSFSAVLQQSFRFAVFPKQLISFNPMQYIKLKRQAEEVDLFSDDEVEEGTQPISHEDYERLIKYLEKKNPPAILPIQIAYYAGLRIGETCGLTWQDINLEEQCLTIKRSIRYDGTKHKNVIGTTKRKKVRIVDFGDTLTEILKAARREQLKSRMQYGELYHRNYYKEVHVKNRVYYEYYHLDGTQEVPADYKEIS
;
A
#
# COMPACT_ATOMS: atom_id res chain seq x y z
N SER A 1 -11.57 18.14 12.98
CA SER A 1 -10.40 17.28 12.76
C SER A 1 -9.19 18.14 12.48
N LYS A 2 -8.06 17.87 13.15
CA LYS A 2 -6.80 18.65 13.05
C LYS A 2 -6.25 18.70 11.60
N ASP A 3 -6.45 17.63 10.83
CA ASP A 3 -6.05 17.56 9.42
C ASP A 3 -6.81 18.54 8.53
N TYR A 4 -8.06 18.85 8.88
CA TYR A 4 -8.85 19.88 8.20
C TYR A 4 -8.22 21.27 8.35
N ILE A 5 -7.77 21.61 9.55
CA ILE A 5 -7.15 22.92 9.83
C ILE A 5 -5.86 23.09 9.02
N HIS A 6 -5.03 22.04 8.92
CA HIS A 6 -3.82 22.06 8.10
C HIS A 6 -4.13 22.17 6.61
N SER A 7 -5.15 21.45 6.13
CA SER A 7 -5.57 21.52 4.73
C SER A 7 -6.13 22.91 4.38
N PHE A 8 -6.97 23.48 5.24
CA PHE A 8 -7.49 24.86 5.09
C PHE A 8 -6.36 25.89 5.08
N SER A 9 -5.42 25.78 6.01
CA SER A 9 -4.27 26.69 6.09
C SER A 9 -3.42 26.61 4.82
N ALA A 10 -3.21 25.42 4.27
CA ALA A 10 -2.44 25.25 3.03
C ALA A 10 -3.14 25.92 1.83
N VAL A 11 -4.46 25.77 1.71
CA VAL A 11 -5.26 26.42 0.65
C VAL A 11 -5.19 27.95 0.79
N LEU A 12 -5.41 28.48 1.98
CA LEU A 12 -5.34 29.93 2.23
C LEU A 12 -3.94 30.48 1.94
N GLN A 13 -2.90 29.78 2.37
CA GLN A 13 -1.53 30.21 2.13
C GLN A 13 -1.19 30.24 0.63
N GLN A 14 -1.67 29.27 -0.15
CA GLN A 14 -1.49 29.26 -1.60
C GLN A 14 -2.30 30.36 -2.28
N SER A 15 -3.57 30.56 -1.88
CA SER A 15 -4.41 31.61 -2.42
C SER A 15 -3.84 33.01 -2.22
N PHE A 16 -3.35 33.31 -1.00
CA PHE A 16 -2.71 34.58 -0.72
C PHE A 16 -1.37 34.74 -1.42
N ARG A 17 -0.57 33.68 -1.58
CA ARG A 17 0.63 33.73 -2.43
C ARG A 17 0.30 34.14 -3.86
N PHE A 18 -0.74 33.54 -4.42
CA PHE A 18 -1.19 33.86 -5.77
C PHE A 18 -1.71 35.29 -5.88
N ALA A 19 -2.40 35.80 -4.86
CA ALA A 19 -2.86 37.18 -4.78
C ALA A 19 -1.70 38.20 -4.67
N VAL A 20 -0.59 37.85 -3.99
CA VAL A 20 0.63 38.67 -3.97
C VAL A 20 1.37 38.61 -5.30
N PHE A 21 1.61 37.40 -5.81
CA PHE A 21 2.27 37.17 -7.09
C PHE A 21 1.72 35.89 -7.75
N PRO A 22 1.28 35.93 -9.03
CA PRO A 22 1.48 36.97 -10.04
C PRO A 22 0.37 38.06 -10.10
N LYS A 23 -0.69 37.95 -9.27
CA LYS A 23 -1.86 38.84 -9.43
C LYS A 23 -1.69 40.25 -8.88
N GLN A 24 -0.74 40.48 -7.97
CA GLN A 24 -0.45 41.78 -7.35
C GLN A 24 -1.68 42.49 -6.75
N LEU A 25 -2.64 41.72 -6.22
CA LEU A 25 -3.87 42.23 -5.61
C LEU A 25 -3.65 42.73 -4.17
N ILE A 26 -2.66 42.18 -3.48
CA ILE A 26 -2.28 42.53 -2.13
C ILE A 26 -0.74 42.64 -2.03
N SER A 27 -0.25 43.45 -1.14
CA SER A 27 1.17 43.72 -1.00
C SER A 27 1.94 42.66 -0.19
N PHE A 28 1.25 41.93 0.69
CA PHE A 28 1.88 40.88 1.49
C PHE A 28 0.90 39.73 1.76
N ASN A 29 1.43 38.56 2.10
CA ASN A 29 0.64 37.39 2.43
C ASN A 29 0.29 37.40 3.95
N PRO A 30 -0.99 37.58 4.36
CA PRO A 30 -1.38 37.60 5.76
C PRO A 30 -1.14 36.29 6.50
N MET A 31 -1.02 35.18 5.77
CA MET A 31 -0.72 33.86 6.34
C MET A 31 0.79 33.62 6.59
N GLN A 32 1.66 34.56 6.22
CA GLN A 32 3.12 34.37 6.29
C GLN A 32 3.61 34.15 7.74
N TYR A 33 2.95 34.76 8.70
CA TYR A 33 3.34 34.70 10.11
C TYR A 33 2.49 33.71 10.93
N ILE A 34 1.50 33.09 10.30
CA ILE A 34 0.66 32.10 10.98
C ILE A 34 1.38 30.76 10.96
N LYS A 35 1.90 30.36 12.10
CA LYS A 35 2.44 29.01 12.32
C LYS A 35 1.43 28.21 13.11
N LEU A 36 0.78 27.23 12.47
CA LEU A 36 0.02 26.22 13.20
C LEU A 36 1.02 25.38 14.00
N LYS A 37 1.00 25.54 15.33
CA LYS A 37 1.75 24.63 16.19
C LYS A 37 1.19 23.22 15.99
N ARG A 38 2.01 22.30 15.49
CA ARG A 38 1.77 20.88 15.78
C ARG A 38 1.98 20.72 17.28
N GLN A 39 0.91 20.59 18.03
CA GLN A 39 1.05 19.95 19.32
C GLN A 39 1.57 18.54 19.03
N ALA A 40 2.85 18.32 19.34
CA ALA A 40 3.31 16.97 19.58
C ALA A 40 2.44 16.50 20.76
N GLU A 41 1.42 15.71 20.47
CA GLU A 41 0.82 14.87 21.48
C GLU A 41 1.98 13.97 21.90
N GLU A 42 2.47 14.14 23.12
CA GLU A 42 3.18 13.07 23.80
C GLU A 42 2.21 11.89 23.74
N VAL A 43 2.51 10.94 22.87
CA VAL A 43 1.78 9.68 22.83
C VAL A 43 2.13 9.04 24.16
N ASP A 44 1.24 9.15 25.11
CA ASP A 44 1.32 8.37 26.34
C ASP A 44 1.11 6.92 25.90
N LEU A 45 2.23 6.19 25.82
CA LEU A 45 2.27 4.79 25.38
C LEU A 45 1.44 3.86 26.29
N PHE A 46 0.88 4.39 27.37
CA PHE A 46 0.11 3.68 28.39
C PHE A 46 -1.28 4.28 28.62
N SER A 47 -1.67 5.34 27.91
CA SER A 47 -3.06 5.72 27.88
C SER A 47 -3.83 4.66 27.10
N ASP A 48 -4.87 4.10 27.71
CA ASP A 48 -5.92 3.40 26.98
C ASP A 48 -6.54 4.44 26.06
N ASP A 49 -5.95 4.57 24.84
CA ASP A 49 -6.43 5.49 23.83
C ASP A 49 -7.91 5.20 23.61
N GLU A 50 -8.73 6.16 23.96
CA GLU A 50 -10.12 6.19 23.54
C GLU A 50 -10.10 5.99 22.03
N VAL A 51 -10.51 4.81 21.59
CA VAL A 51 -10.64 4.46 20.17
C VAL A 51 -11.49 5.55 19.57
N GLU A 52 -10.93 6.36 18.66
CA GLU A 52 -11.68 7.43 17.99
C GLU A 52 -13.04 6.87 17.58
N GLU A 53 -14.12 7.48 18.08
CA GLU A 53 -15.48 7.10 17.72
C GLU A 53 -15.60 7.08 16.20
N GLY A 54 -15.57 5.90 15.60
CA GLY A 54 -15.70 5.70 14.15
C GLY A 54 -14.88 4.57 13.54
N THR A 55 -13.82 4.10 14.19
CA THR A 55 -13.01 2.99 13.64
C THR A 55 -13.14 1.77 14.55
N GLN A 56 -14.19 1.00 14.33
CA GLN A 56 -14.31 -0.30 15.01
C GLN A 56 -13.53 -1.37 14.23
N PRO A 57 -12.74 -2.21 14.92
CA PRO A 57 -12.12 -3.35 14.28
C PRO A 57 -13.20 -4.29 13.75
N ILE A 58 -12.95 -4.87 12.57
CA ILE A 58 -13.87 -5.87 12.00
C ILE A 58 -13.98 -7.07 12.94
N SER A 59 -15.20 -7.49 13.25
CA SER A 59 -15.42 -8.71 14.04
C SER A 59 -15.03 -9.95 13.22
N HIS A 60 -14.73 -11.04 13.91
CA HIS A 60 -14.44 -12.31 13.22
C HIS A 60 -15.63 -12.82 12.41
N GLU A 61 -16.84 -12.61 12.91
CA GLU A 61 -18.07 -12.99 12.20
C GLU A 61 -18.27 -12.19 10.91
N ASP A 62 -18.00 -10.88 10.95
CA ASP A 62 -18.09 -10.02 9.75
C ASP A 62 -17.00 -10.34 8.76
N TYR A 63 -15.79 -10.67 9.23
CA TYR A 63 -14.72 -11.15 8.37
C TYR A 63 -15.11 -12.46 7.66
N GLU A 64 -15.66 -13.44 8.36
CA GLU A 64 -16.15 -14.68 7.73
C GLU A 64 -17.26 -14.43 6.71
N ARG A 65 -18.21 -13.55 7.03
CA ARG A 65 -19.26 -13.15 6.07
C ARG A 65 -18.67 -12.50 4.83
N LEU A 66 -17.66 -11.63 5.02
CA LEU A 66 -16.97 -10.99 3.91
C LEU A 66 -16.29 -12.02 3.00
N ILE A 67 -15.55 -12.97 3.57
CA ILE A 67 -14.90 -14.03 2.80
C ILE A 67 -15.92 -14.86 2.00
N LYS A 68 -16.99 -15.33 2.63
CA LYS A 68 -18.07 -16.08 1.96
C LYS A 68 -18.75 -15.27 0.83
N TYR A 69 -18.88 -13.97 1.00
CA TYR A 69 -19.40 -13.09 -0.05
C TYR A 69 -18.42 -13.00 -1.23
N LEU A 70 -17.13 -12.81 -0.94
CA LEU A 70 -16.08 -12.65 -1.95
C LEU A 70 -15.83 -13.93 -2.76
N GLU A 71 -16.01 -15.11 -2.17
CA GLU A 71 -15.93 -16.39 -2.88
C GLU A 71 -16.82 -16.42 -4.14
N LYS A 72 -17.98 -15.78 -4.06
CA LYS A 72 -18.95 -15.73 -5.16
C LYS A 72 -18.78 -14.52 -6.08
N LYS A 73 -18.28 -13.41 -5.55
CA LYS A 73 -18.27 -12.12 -6.26
C LYS A 73 -16.90 -11.70 -6.77
N ASN A 74 -15.84 -11.94 -6.00
CA ASN A 74 -14.49 -11.52 -6.35
C ASN A 74 -13.43 -12.40 -5.67
N PRO A 75 -13.29 -13.67 -6.07
CA PRO A 75 -12.34 -14.61 -5.48
C PRO A 75 -10.88 -14.08 -5.40
N PRO A 76 -10.36 -13.34 -6.41
CA PRO A 76 -9.01 -12.80 -6.34
C PRO A 76 -8.73 -11.82 -5.18
N ALA A 77 -9.77 -11.22 -4.62
CA ALA A 77 -9.63 -10.30 -3.48
C ALA A 77 -9.44 -11.02 -2.13
N ILE A 78 -9.73 -12.31 -2.06
CA ILE A 78 -9.73 -13.08 -0.80
C ILE A 78 -8.34 -13.11 -0.19
N LEU A 79 -7.34 -13.57 -0.92
CA LEU A 79 -5.99 -13.74 -0.39
C LEU A 79 -5.39 -12.43 0.13
N PRO A 80 -5.43 -11.29 -0.59
CA PRO A 80 -4.98 -10.01 -0.06
C PRO A 80 -5.71 -9.59 1.23
N ILE A 81 -7.02 -9.82 1.32
CA ILE A 81 -7.80 -9.48 2.51
C ILE A 81 -7.42 -10.38 3.68
N GLN A 82 -7.22 -11.67 3.46
CA GLN A 82 -6.76 -12.60 4.49
C GLN A 82 -5.38 -12.19 5.03
N ILE A 83 -4.43 -11.87 4.15
CA ILE A 83 -3.11 -11.40 4.56
C ILE A 83 -3.22 -10.09 5.36
N ALA A 84 -4.03 -9.13 4.89
CA ALA A 84 -4.24 -7.86 5.60
C ALA A 84 -4.87 -8.07 6.99
N TYR A 85 -5.84 -8.97 7.10
CA TYR A 85 -6.53 -9.27 8.35
C TYR A 85 -5.63 -9.94 9.38
N TYR A 86 -4.91 -11.01 8.99
CA TYR A 86 -4.08 -11.77 9.92
C TYR A 86 -2.72 -11.14 10.24
N ALA A 87 -2.16 -10.36 9.33
CA ALA A 87 -0.85 -9.72 9.52
C ALA A 87 -0.92 -8.20 9.78
N GLY A 88 -2.11 -7.61 9.82
CA GLY A 88 -2.29 -6.18 10.10
C GLY A 88 -1.64 -5.25 9.07
N LEU A 89 -1.60 -5.65 7.78
CA LEU A 89 -0.94 -4.88 6.74
C LEU A 89 -1.86 -3.85 6.11
N ARG A 90 -1.26 -2.74 5.66
CA ARG A 90 -1.96 -1.79 4.80
C ARG A 90 -2.19 -2.38 3.41
N ILE A 91 -3.30 -2.02 2.76
CA ILE A 91 -3.66 -2.53 1.43
C ILE A 91 -2.50 -2.40 0.41
N GLY A 92 -1.82 -1.26 0.37
CA GLY A 92 -0.70 -1.07 -0.55
C GLY A 92 0.52 -1.93 -0.22
N GLU A 93 0.75 -2.26 1.04
CA GLU A 93 1.81 -3.17 1.48
C GLU A 93 1.48 -4.61 1.12
N THR A 94 0.23 -5.01 1.35
CA THR A 94 -0.28 -6.34 0.98
C THR A 94 -0.17 -6.58 -0.53
N CYS A 95 -0.59 -5.61 -1.35
CA CYS A 95 -0.45 -5.70 -2.80
C CYS A 95 1.01 -5.68 -3.28
N GLY A 96 1.94 -5.20 -2.46
CA GLY A 96 3.37 -5.17 -2.76
C GLY A 96 4.15 -6.42 -2.35
N LEU A 97 3.52 -7.40 -1.71
CA LEU A 97 4.18 -8.64 -1.29
C LEU A 97 4.51 -9.55 -2.48
N THR A 98 5.62 -10.26 -2.34
CA THR A 98 6.03 -11.35 -3.24
C THR A 98 6.37 -12.57 -2.40
N TRP A 99 6.44 -13.75 -3.00
CA TRP A 99 6.82 -14.98 -2.30
C TRP A 99 8.23 -14.92 -1.67
N GLN A 100 9.12 -14.10 -2.23
CA GLN A 100 10.46 -13.87 -1.67
C GLN A 100 10.44 -13.07 -0.36
N ASP A 101 9.34 -12.40 -0.07
CA ASP A 101 9.16 -11.64 1.17
C ASP A 101 8.50 -12.47 2.28
N ILE A 102 8.13 -13.71 1.99
CA ILE A 102 7.38 -14.61 2.88
C ILE A 102 8.30 -15.75 3.33
N ASN A 103 8.57 -15.82 4.62
CA ASN A 103 9.21 -16.97 5.23
C ASN A 103 8.17 -17.82 5.97
N LEU A 104 7.81 -18.95 5.35
CA LEU A 104 6.79 -19.86 5.91
C LEU A 104 7.32 -20.72 7.08
N GLU A 105 8.64 -20.89 7.18
CA GLU A 105 9.27 -21.67 8.27
C GLU A 105 9.34 -20.82 9.53
N GLU A 106 9.78 -19.59 9.41
CA GLU A 106 9.85 -18.63 10.52
C GLU A 106 8.53 -17.87 10.73
N GLN A 107 7.51 -18.11 9.91
CA GLN A 107 6.20 -17.47 9.98
C GLN A 107 6.26 -15.94 9.99
N CYS A 108 7.07 -15.36 9.11
CA CYS A 108 7.22 -13.91 9.04
C CYS A 108 7.16 -13.34 7.62
N LEU A 109 6.75 -12.07 7.52
CA LEU A 109 6.67 -11.27 6.30
C LEU A 109 7.67 -10.12 6.36
N THR A 110 8.44 -9.92 5.30
CA THR A 110 9.31 -8.74 5.16
C THR A 110 8.64 -7.68 4.32
N ILE A 111 8.24 -6.58 4.93
CA ILE A 111 7.53 -5.48 4.27
C ILE A 111 8.53 -4.45 3.75
N LYS A 112 8.76 -4.47 2.43
CA LYS A 112 9.75 -3.61 1.74
C LYS A 112 9.10 -2.58 0.83
N ARG A 113 7.92 -2.90 0.28
CA ARG A 113 7.27 -2.20 -0.83
C ARG A 113 5.82 -1.85 -0.51
N SER A 114 5.31 -0.88 -1.25
CA SER A 114 3.88 -0.54 -1.24
C SER A 114 3.45 -0.16 -2.65
N ILE A 115 2.34 -0.69 -3.11
CA ILE A 115 1.71 -0.31 -4.37
C ILE A 115 0.71 0.80 -4.12
N ARG A 116 0.70 1.80 -5.01
CA ARG A 116 -0.26 2.91 -5.00
C ARG A 116 -0.73 3.19 -6.42
N TYR A 117 -1.99 3.53 -6.54
CA TYR A 117 -2.50 4.04 -7.80
C TYR A 117 -2.09 5.52 -7.96
N ASP A 118 -1.44 5.83 -9.09
CA ASP A 118 -1.11 7.20 -9.49
C ASP A 118 -2.22 7.70 -10.42
N GLY A 119 -3.10 8.54 -9.90
CA GLY A 119 -4.22 9.11 -10.65
C GLY A 119 -3.80 10.01 -11.82
N THR A 120 -2.58 10.57 -11.77
CA THR A 120 -2.05 11.40 -12.86
C THR A 120 -1.57 10.56 -14.03
N LYS A 121 -0.96 9.42 -13.75
CA LYS A 121 -0.42 8.50 -14.75
C LYS A 121 -1.39 7.38 -15.11
N HIS A 122 -2.54 7.32 -14.43
CA HIS A 122 -3.53 6.24 -14.56
C HIS A 122 -2.93 4.83 -14.47
N LYS A 123 -1.94 4.64 -13.60
CA LYS A 123 -1.28 3.33 -13.40
C LYS A 123 -0.87 3.08 -11.96
N ASN A 124 -0.72 1.81 -11.63
CA ASN A 124 -0.15 1.41 -10.36
C ASN A 124 1.35 1.70 -10.33
N VAL A 125 1.81 2.27 -9.23
CA VAL A 125 3.22 2.58 -8.98
C VAL A 125 3.68 1.83 -7.74
N ILE A 126 4.76 1.08 -7.88
CA ILE A 126 5.42 0.43 -6.77
C ILE A 126 6.45 1.40 -6.19
N GLY A 127 6.46 1.56 -4.89
CA GLY A 127 7.40 2.39 -4.17
C GLY A 127 7.76 1.81 -2.82
N THR A 128 8.61 2.52 -2.10
CA THR A 128 8.94 2.19 -0.71
C THR A 128 7.74 2.40 0.21
N THR A 129 7.75 1.78 1.38
CA THR A 129 6.77 2.03 2.43
C THR A 129 6.73 3.51 2.83
N LYS A 130 5.63 3.97 3.44
CA LYS A 130 5.40 5.40 3.79
C LYS A 130 6.56 6.04 4.57
N ARG A 131 7.28 5.26 5.40
CA ARG A 131 8.43 5.73 6.19
C ARG A 131 9.77 5.27 5.65
N LYS A 132 9.83 4.65 4.48
CA LYS A 132 11.04 4.04 3.87
C LYS A 132 11.73 3.00 4.77
N LYS A 133 11.02 2.44 5.73
CA LYS A 133 11.55 1.42 6.65
C LYS A 133 11.08 0.05 6.21
N VAL A 134 12.03 -0.86 6.09
CA VAL A 134 11.74 -2.29 6.01
C VAL A 134 11.38 -2.76 7.41
N ARG A 135 10.33 -3.58 7.53
CA ARG A 135 9.95 -4.20 8.80
C ARG A 135 9.56 -5.65 8.59
N ILE A 136 9.74 -6.43 9.61
CA ILE A 136 9.30 -7.82 9.69
C ILE A 136 8.00 -7.83 10.49
N VAL A 137 7.06 -8.65 10.06
CA VAL A 137 5.77 -8.87 10.71
C VAL A 137 5.58 -10.37 10.86
N ASP A 138 5.42 -10.84 12.08
CA ASP A 138 5.15 -12.24 12.36
C ASP A 138 3.67 -12.56 12.14
N PHE A 139 3.39 -13.82 11.81
CA PHE A 139 2.03 -14.31 11.62
C PHE A 139 1.88 -15.74 12.18
N GLY A 140 0.64 -16.16 12.43
CA GLY A 140 0.36 -17.45 13.03
C GLY A 140 0.05 -18.56 12.03
N ASP A 141 -0.26 -19.75 12.57
CA ASP A 141 -0.51 -20.98 11.80
C ASP A 141 -1.64 -20.84 10.78
N THR A 142 -2.70 -20.10 11.12
CA THR A 142 -3.85 -19.89 10.22
C THR A 142 -3.40 -19.25 8.91
N LEU A 143 -2.61 -18.17 8.97
CA LEU A 143 -2.10 -17.52 7.75
C LEU A 143 -1.05 -18.40 7.05
N THR A 144 -0.28 -19.18 7.79
CA THR A 144 0.65 -20.16 7.22
C THR A 144 -0.06 -21.14 6.29
N GLU A 145 -1.16 -21.74 6.74
CA GLU A 145 -1.92 -22.69 5.92
C GLU A 145 -2.60 -22.02 4.73
N ILE A 146 -3.12 -20.82 4.89
CA ILE A 146 -3.66 -20.02 3.79
C ILE A 146 -2.60 -19.76 2.72
N LEU A 147 -1.41 -19.31 3.12
CA LEU A 147 -0.32 -19.03 2.19
C LEU A 147 0.22 -20.28 1.50
N LYS A 148 0.34 -21.41 2.23
CA LYS A 148 0.71 -22.70 1.62
C LYS A 148 -0.31 -23.15 0.57
N ALA A 149 -1.60 -22.99 0.86
CA ALA A 149 -2.67 -23.33 -0.09
C ALA A 149 -2.62 -22.41 -1.32
N ALA A 150 -2.47 -21.12 -1.13
CA ALA A 150 -2.35 -20.14 -2.20
C ALA A 150 -1.14 -20.40 -3.11
N ARG A 151 0.02 -20.74 -2.53
CA ARG A 151 1.22 -21.09 -3.29
C ARG A 151 1.02 -22.35 -4.13
N ARG A 152 0.39 -23.38 -3.55
CA ARG A 152 0.06 -24.61 -4.30
C ARG A 152 -0.88 -24.32 -5.47
N GLU A 153 -1.90 -23.51 -5.27
CA GLU A 153 -2.86 -23.18 -6.32
C GLU A 153 -2.20 -22.34 -7.43
N GLN A 154 -1.33 -21.41 -7.07
CA GLN A 154 -0.57 -20.64 -8.05
C GLN A 154 0.35 -21.54 -8.89
N LEU A 155 1.07 -22.48 -8.27
CA LEU A 155 1.91 -23.43 -9.00
C LEU A 155 1.09 -24.32 -9.92
N LYS A 156 -0.06 -24.81 -9.46
CA LYS A 156 -0.98 -25.60 -10.27
C LYS A 156 -1.50 -24.81 -11.47
N SER A 157 -1.91 -23.56 -11.28
CA SER A 157 -2.33 -22.67 -12.35
C SER A 157 -1.21 -22.41 -13.35
N ARG A 158 0.02 -22.18 -12.87
CA ARG A 158 1.20 -22.03 -13.73
C ARG A 158 1.46 -23.26 -14.59
N MET A 159 1.29 -24.46 -14.02
CA MET A 159 1.44 -25.71 -14.79
C MET A 159 0.29 -25.92 -15.79
N GLN A 160 -0.93 -25.58 -15.40
CA GLN A 160 -2.12 -25.75 -16.22
C GLN A 160 -2.15 -24.84 -17.44
N TYR A 161 -1.79 -23.58 -17.25
CA TYR A 161 -1.81 -22.55 -18.33
C TYR A 161 -0.50 -22.43 -19.10
N GLY A 162 0.61 -22.96 -18.59
CA GLY A 162 1.89 -23.00 -19.28
C GLY A 162 2.33 -21.61 -19.79
N GLU A 163 2.46 -21.46 -21.10
CA GLU A 163 2.86 -20.19 -21.74
C GLU A 163 1.78 -19.10 -21.62
N LEU A 164 0.52 -19.48 -21.51
CA LEU A 164 -0.58 -18.52 -21.32
C LEU A 164 -0.67 -17.97 -19.88
N TYR A 165 0.14 -18.51 -18.96
CA TYR A 165 0.18 -18.00 -17.60
C TYR A 165 0.82 -16.62 -17.54
N HIS A 166 0.08 -15.62 -17.07
CA HIS A 166 0.57 -14.26 -16.91
C HIS A 166 1.58 -14.16 -15.77
N ARG A 167 2.71 -13.55 -16.05
CA ARG A 167 3.79 -13.30 -15.09
C ARG A 167 4.00 -11.83 -14.91
N ASN A 168 4.52 -11.48 -13.76
CA ASN A 168 4.79 -10.10 -13.39
C ASN A 168 6.29 -9.83 -13.52
N TYR A 169 6.63 -8.72 -14.15
CA TYR A 169 8.00 -8.28 -14.34
C TYR A 169 8.18 -6.87 -13.82
N TYR A 170 9.35 -6.54 -13.35
CA TYR A 170 9.66 -5.20 -12.88
C TYR A 170 11.04 -4.75 -13.35
N LYS A 171 11.18 -3.42 -13.45
CA LYS A 171 12.45 -2.74 -13.68
C LYS A 171 12.59 -1.62 -12.64
N GLU A 172 13.78 -1.50 -12.08
CA GLU A 172 14.10 -0.36 -11.22
C GLU A 172 14.46 0.85 -12.08
N VAL A 173 13.77 1.96 -11.82
CA VAL A 173 14.02 3.24 -12.51
C VAL A 173 14.44 4.27 -11.47
N HIS A 174 15.66 4.78 -11.62
CA HIS A 174 16.21 5.80 -10.75
C HIS A 174 15.93 7.19 -11.33
N VAL A 175 15.11 8.00 -10.62
CA VAL A 175 14.82 9.37 -11.00
C VAL A 175 15.25 10.29 -9.86
N LYS A 176 16.34 11.06 -10.06
CA LYS A 176 16.99 11.87 -9.02
C LYS A 176 17.35 10.97 -7.82
N ASN A 177 16.88 11.28 -6.61
CA ASN A 177 17.13 10.50 -5.40
C ASN A 177 15.99 9.53 -5.04
N ARG A 178 15.18 9.11 -6.02
CA ARG A 178 14.04 8.22 -5.80
C ARG A 178 14.13 7.01 -6.71
N VAL A 179 13.81 5.85 -6.16
CA VAL A 179 13.68 4.60 -6.90
C VAL A 179 12.19 4.36 -7.14
N TYR A 180 11.85 4.14 -8.41
CA TYR A 180 10.53 3.71 -8.85
C TYR A 180 10.65 2.35 -9.51
N TYR A 181 9.57 1.59 -9.50
CA TYR A 181 9.51 0.32 -10.20
C TYR A 181 8.51 0.45 -11.33
N GLU A 182 8.95 0.25 -12.56
CA GLU A 182 8.06 0.02 -13.69
C GLU A 182 7.66 -1.44 -13.68
N TYR A 183 6.40 -1.70 -14.05
CA TYR A 183 5.77 -2.98 -13.87
C TYR A 183 5.06 -3.41 -15.15
N TYR A 184 5.30 -4.66 -15.56
CA TYR A 184 4.65 -5.29 -16.69
C TYR A 184 4.00 -6.60 -16.28
N HIS A 185 2.86 -6.86 -16.87
CA HIS A 185 2.08 -8.08 -16.68
C HIS A 185 1.95 -8.73 -18.05
N LEU A 186 2.74 -9.76 -18.32
CA LEU A 186 2.89 -10.38 -19.62
C LEU A 186 2.66 -11.89 -19.52
N ASP A 187 2.13 -12.48 -20.57
CA ASP A 187 2.15 -13.93 -20.77
C ASP A 187 3.43 -14.37 -21.54
N GLY A 188 3.64 -15.69 -21.65
CA GLY A 188 4.83 -16.23 -22.28
C GLY A 188 4.88 -16.06 -23.80
N THR A 189 3.80 -15.54 -24.43
CA THR A 189 3.75 -15.25 -25.87
C THR A 189 4.29 -13.86 -26.20
N GLN A 190 4.49 -13.02 -25.17
CA GLN A 190 4.94 -11.65 -25.30
C GLN A 190 6.44 -11.54 -24.98
N GLU A 191 7.16 -10.72 -25.72
CA GLU A 191 8.57 -10.46 -25.46
C GLU A 191 8.75 -9.66 -24.17
N VAL A 192 9.56 -10.20 -23.26
CA VAL A 192 9.95 -9.50 -22.03
C VAL A 192 11.12 -8.56 -22.37
N PRO A 193 11.03 -7.26 -22.08
CA PRO A 193 12.15 -6.34 -22.28
C PRO A 193 13.39 -6.81 -21.49
N ALA A 194 14.58 -6.70 -22.09
CA ALA A 194 15.83 -7.27 -21.56
C ALA A 194 16.21 -6.81 -20.14
N ASP A 195 15.75 -5.62 -19.75
CA ASP A 195 16.06 -5.00 -18.46
C ASP A 195 15.07 -5.37 -17.34
N TYR A 196 14.07 -6.21 -17.63
CA TYR A 196 13.02 -6.56 -16.66
C TYR A 196 13.31 -7.89 -15.99
N LYS A 197 13.01 -7.94 -14.69
CA LYS A 197 13.16 -9.15 -13.86
C LYS A 197 11.79 -9.70 -13.50
N GLU A 198 11.62 -11.03 -13.58
CA GLU A 198 10.38 -11.69 -13.12
C GLU A 198 10.21 -11.53 -11.61
N ILE A 199 8.99 -11.23 -11.19
CA ILE A 199 8.57 -11.26 -9.79
C ILE A 199 7.91 -12.61 -9.55
N SER A 200 8.55 -13.42 -8.76
CA SER A 200 8.01 -14.71 -8.30
C SER A 200 7.26 -14.55 -6.98
#